data_0a75e681b2781a1e96d151aae021e491
#
_entry.id   0a75e681b2781a1e96d151aae021e491
#
_cell.length_a   1.000
_cell.length_b   1.000
_cell.length_c   1.000
_cell.angle_alpha   90.00
_cell.angle_beta   90.00
_cell.angle_gamma   90.00
#
_symmetry.space_group_name_H-M   'P 1'
#
loop_
_entity.id
_entity.type
_entity.pdbx_description
1 polymer ?
#
loop_
_entity_poly.entity_id
_entity_poly.type
_entity_poly.pdbx_seq_one_letter_code
_entity_poly.pdbx_strand_id
1 'polypeptide(L)'
;MRVAELLKHRAENLVKHTEFKQWMSPSVREYWDDILNKTQSRPLFGWVKDLHLPANEDTPIPEPIELKPEAQALYDELQTQVGEVIHTGDWLLVDQERINQFGAVTEDMQWIHTNPDRAALESPFKTTIAHGFLTLALLPKLTDSVDEEKTLFPTAKMVVNIGLNSVRFPYPVKAGNRVRAVSTLSKVTPIKKGLEIEREIKVEIEGVRRPGCVVVSVNQLHF
;
A
#
# COMPACT_ATOMS: atom_id res chain seq x y z
N MET A 1 1.03 32.29 16.29
CA MET A 1 2.29 31.57 16.04
C MET A 1 2.52 31.58 14.53
N ARG A 2 3.61 32.19 14.05
CA ARG A 2 3.85 32.36 12.60
C ARG A 2 4.30 31.04 11.98
N VAL A 3 3.75 30.69 10.83
CA VAL A 3 4.04 29.45 10.06
C VAL A 3 5.57 29.25 9.89
N ALA A 4 6.33 30.32 9.80
CA ALA A 4 7.79 30.29 9.71
C ALA A 4 8.50 29.70 10.95
N GLU A 5 7.94 29.87 12.16
CA GLU A 5 8.49 29.28 13.38
C GLU A 5 8.20 27.78 13.47
N LEU A 6 7.06 27.35 12.96
CA LEU A 6 6.66 25.93 12.93
C LEU A 6 7.50 25.14 11.93
N LEU A 7 7.86 25.74 10.78
CA LEU A 7 8.73 25.15 9.79
C LEU A 7 10.19 25.10 10.27
N LYS A 8 10.66 26.12 11.00
CA LYS A 8 11.99 26.14 11.60
C LYS A 8 12.14 25.07 12.68
N HIS A 9 11.15 24.91 13.54
CA HIS A 9 11.15 23.87 14.57
C HIS A 9 11.06 22.44 14.00
N ARG A 10 10.39 22.25 12.85
CA ARG A 10 10.36 20.97 12.14
C ARG A 10 11.69 20.65 11.45
N ALA A 11 12.35 21.64 10.86
CA ALA A 11 13.66 21.48 10.24
C ALA A 11 14.74 21.17 11.29
N GLU A 12 14.71 21.80 12.47
CA GLU A 12 15.66 21.55 13.56
C GLU A 12 15.48 20.15 14.17
N ASN A 13 14.26 19.60 14.19
CA ASN A 13 14.01 18.23 14.65
C ASN A 13 14.45 17.16 13.62
N LEU A 14 14.43 17.45 12.33
CA LEU A 14 14.95 16.54 11.28
C LEU A 14 16.49 16.43 11.31
N VAL A 15 17.19 17.48 11.74
CA VAL A 15 18.66 17.48 11.86
C VAL A 15 19.14 16.70 13.09
N LYS A 16 18.29 16.48 14.10
CA LYS A 16 18.67 15.77 15.34
C LYS A 16 18.59 14.23 15.25
N HIS A 17 18.06 13.65 14.17
CA HIS A 17 18.08 12.20 13.96
C HIS A 17 19.40 11.72 13.37
N THR A 18 20.48 11.80 14.15
CA THR A 18 21.78 11.18 13.85
C THR A 18 21.69 9.66 13.62
N GLU A 19 20.66 8.99 14.11
CA GLU A 19 20.42 7.56 13.89
C GLU A 19 19.97 7.22 12.45
N PHE A 20 19.32 8.15 11.74
CA PHE A 20 18.87 7.91 10.36
C PHE A 20 20.03 7.81 9.37
N LYS A 21 21.14 8.52 9.63
CA LYS A 21 22.34 8.46 8.77
C LYS A 21 23.07 7.11 8.82
N GLN A 22 22.94 6.35 9.89
CA GLN A 22 23.60 5.04 10.02
C GLN A 22 23.00 3.94 9.12
N TRP A 23 21.74 4.12 8.67
CA TRP A 23 21.03 3.15 7.83
C TRP A 23 21.15 3.43 6.33
N MET A 24 21.81 4.52 5.94
CA MET A 24 22.01 4.88 4.53
C MET A 24 23.29 4.26 3.99
N SER A 25 23.23 3.74 2.75
CA SER A 25 24.42 3.32 2.03
C SER A 25 25.38 4.50 1.82
N PRO A 26 26.70 4.27 1.69
CA PRO A 26 27.68 5.36 1.50
C PRO A 26 27.32 6.31 0.37
N SER A 27 26.86 5.81 -0.77
CA SER A 27 26.48 6.59 -1.95
C SER A 27 25.24 7.47 -1.71
N VAL A 28 24.27 7.00 -0.92
CA VAL A 28 23.08 7.80 -0.55
C VAL A 28 23.47 8.87 0.47
N ARG A 29 24.40 8.59 1.35
CA ARG A 29 24.92 9.55 2.32
C ARG A 29 25.68 10.70 1.65
N GLU A 30 26.57 10.39 0.69
CA GLU A 30 27.26 11.39 -0.13
C GLU A 30 26.31 12.27 -0.93
N TYR A 31 25.27 11.68 -1.53
CA TYR A 31 24.25 12.43 -2.26
C TYR A 31 23.47 13.40 -1.36
N TRP A 32 23.10 12.99 -0.14
CA TRP A 32 22.45 13.87 0.83
C TRP A 32 23.37 14.97 1.36
N ASP A 33 24.64 14.66 1.63
CA ASP A 33 25.61 15.66 2.08
C ASP A 33 25.90 16.69 0.97
N ASP A 34 25.92 16.28 -0.31
CA ASP A 34 26.05 17.19 -1.46
C ASP A 34 24.83 18.12 -1.61
N ILE A 35 23.63 17.62 -1.43
CA ILE A 35 22.40 18.44 -1.41
C ILE A 35 22.42 19.43 -0.25
N LEU A 36 22.77 19.00 0.95
CA LEU A 36 22.82 19.88 2.12
C LEU A 36 23.90 20.96 1.99
N ASN A 37 25.06 20.63 1.44
CA ASN A 37 26.13 21.59 1.19
C ASN A 37 25.77 22.59 0.08
N LYS A 38 25.06 22.16 -0.98
CA LYS A 38 24.58 23.07 -2.04
C LYS A 38 23.49 24.02 -1.54
N THR A 39 22.73 23.64 -0.50
CA THR A 39 21.71 24.50 0.10
C THR A 39 22.29 25.50 1.10
N GLN A 40 23.47 25.26 1.68
CA GLN A 40 24.13 26.22 2.56
C GLN A 40 24.84 27.37 1.82
N SER A 41 25.17 27.17 0.54
CA SER A 41 25.88 28.19 -0.27
C SER A 41 24.97 29.16 -1.03
N ARG A 42 23.63 28.99 -0.94
CA ARG A 42 22.65 29.93 -1.49
C ARG A 42 21.63 30.29 -0.41
N PRO A 43 21.38 31.58 -0.12
CA PRO A 43 20.35 31.96 0.81
C PRO A 43 19.01 31.49 0.25
N LEU A 44 18.38 30.52 0.94
CA LEU A 44 17.09 29.89 0.60
C LEU A 44 15.91 30.88 0.45
N PHE A 45 16.17 32.19 0.61
CA PHE A 45 15.16 33.24 0.57
C PHE A 45 15.38 34.30 -0.51
N GLY A 46 16.44 34.20 -1.35
CA GLY A 46 16.71 35.21 -2.40
C GLY A 46 15.64 35.23 -3.51
N TRP A 47 15.02 34.10 -3.80
CA TRP A 47 14.02 33.97 -4.87
C TRP A 47 12.56 34.15 -4.38
N VAL A 48 12.35 34.16 -3.07
CA VAL A 48 11.01 34.41 -2.48
C VAL A 48 10.62 35.90 -2.58
N LYS A 49 11.57 36.81 -2.76
CA LYS A 49 11.29 38.24 -2.92
C LYS A 49 10.72 38.60 -4.29
N ASP A 50 10.97 37.80 -5.31
CA ASP A 50 10.48 38.03 -6.69
C ASP A 50 9.28 37.12 -7.05
N LEU A 51 8.84 36.25 -6.13
CA LEU A 51 7.55 35.62 -6.22
C LEU A 51 6.48 36.67 -5.86
N HIS A 52 6.08 37.46 -6.82
CA HIS A 52 4.74 38.04 -6.84
C HIS A 52 3.79 36.85 -6.87
N LEU A 53 3.41 36.37 -5.68
CA LEU A 53 2.24 35.54 -5.55
C LEU A 53 1.08 36.46 -5.97
N PRO A 54 0.39 36.22 -7.08
CA PRO A 54 -0.81 36.97 -7.37
C PRO A 54 -1.74 36.74 -6.17
N ALA A 55 -2.00 37.82 -5.44
CA ALA A 55 -3.05 37.82 -4.44
C ALA A 55 -4.36 37.58 -5.20
N ASN A 56 -5.03 36.47 -4.92
CA ASN A 56 -6.32 36.08 -5.50
C ASN A 56 -6.29 35.72 -7.00
N GLU A 57 -5.61 34.65 -7.38
CA GLU A 57 -6.24 33.80 -8.39
C GLU A 57 -7.19 32.88 -7.62
N ASP A 58 -8.47 33.05 -7.86
CA ASP A 58 -9.52 32.10 -7.52
C ASP A 58 -9.07 30.75 -8.07
N THR A 59 -8.48 29.91 -7.22
CA THR A 59 -8.32 28.50 -7.55
C THR A 59 -9.73 28.03 -7.86
N PRO A 60 -10.04 27.60 -9.10
CA PRO A 60 -11.39 27.20 -9.44
C PRO A 60 -11.81 26.16 -8.41
N ILE A 61 -12.88 26.45 -7.68
CA ILE A 61 -13.49 25.47 -6.78
C ILE A 61 -13.77 24.27 -7.69
N PRO A 62 -13.20 23.09 -7.44
CA PRO A 62 -13.43 21.95 -8.30
C PRO A 62 -14.94 21.75 -8.41
N GLU A 63 -15.43 21.73 -9.65
CA GLU A 63 -16.86 21.49 -9.89
C GLU A 63 -17.28 20.22 -9.15
N PRO A 64 -18.43 20.21 -8.48
CA PRO A 64 -18.92 19.02 -7.80
C PRO A 64 -18.99 17.87 -8.81
N ILE A 65 -18.38 16.74 -8.49
CA ILE A 65 -18.45 15.55 -9.34
C ILE A 65 -19.87 15.01 -9.22
N GLU A 66 -20.66 15.08 -10.28
CA GLU A 66 -21.96 14.44 -10.34
C GLU A 66 -21.77 12.93 -10.50
N LEU A 67 -22.19 12.17 -9.52
CA LEU A 67 -22.19 10.72 -9.54
C LEU A 67 -23.50 10.20 -10.15
N LYS A 68 -23.42 9.04 -10.81
CA LYS A 68 -24.63 8.29 -11.17
C LYS A 68 -25.36 7.84 -9.90
N PRO A 69 -26.69 7.63 -9.94
CA PRO A 69 -27.46 7.26 -8.74
C PRO A 69 -26.92 6.03 -7.98
N GLU A 70 -26.48 5.01 -8.71
CA GLU A 70 -25.90 3.80 -8.11
C GLU A 70 -24.56 4.07 -7.43
N ALA A 71 -23.75 4.93 -8.02
CA ALA A 71 -22.47 5.35 -7.44
C ALA A 71 -22.69 6.23 -6.20
N GLN A 72 -23.68 7.13 -6.23
CA GLN A 72 -24.02 7.99 -5.10
C GLN A 72 -24.53 7.17 -3.93
N ALA A 73 -25.45 6.23 -4.16
CA ALA A 73 -25.96 5.36 -3.12
C ALA A 73 -24.85 4.54 -2.42
N LEU A 74 -23.94 3.98 -3.22
CA LEU A 74 -22.79 3.24 -2.68
C LEU A 74 -21.80 4.17 -1.95
N TYR A 75 -21.59 5.39 -2.44
CA TYR A 75 -20.75 6.37 -1.78
C TYR A 75 -21.28 6.71 -0.37
N ASP A 76 -22.57 7.01 -0.29
CA ASP A 76 -23.22 7.38 0.99
C ASP A 76 -23.15 6.21 1.99
N GLU A 77 -23.35 4.97 1.54
CA GLU A 77 -23.17 3.77 2.35
C GLU A 77 -21.74 3.63 2.85
N LEU A 78 -20.75 3.65 1.95
CA LEU A 78 -19.34 3.44 2.28
C LEU A 78 -18.77 4.54 3.17
N GLN A 79 -19.26 5.78 3.06
CA GLN A 79 -18.84 6.87 3.96
C GLN A 79 -19.10 6.53 5.43
N THR A 80 -20.17 5.80 5.72
CA THR A 80 -20.51 5.38 7.09
C THR A 80 -19.64 4.26 7.61
N GLN A 81 -18.95 3.54 6.71
CA GLN A 81 -18.12 2.37 7.00
C GLN A 81 -16.61 2.68 7.00
N VAL A 82 -16.22 3.93 6.81
CA VAL A 82 -14.79 4.32 6.84
C VAL A 82 -14.20 4.03 8.23
N GLY A 83 -13.11 3.26 8.25
CA GLY A 83 -12.46 2.76 9.47
C GLY A 83 -12.92 1.36 9.90
N GLU A 84 -14.01 0.85 9.32
CA GLU A 84 -14.56 -0.47 9.67
C GLU A 84 -14.02 -1.58 8.77
N VAL A 85 -14.05 -2.81 9.28
CA VAL A 85 -13.76 -4.01 8.51
C VAL A 85 -14.96 -4.30 7.62
N ILE A 86 -14.79 -4.13 6.31
CA ILE A 86 -15.85 -4.35 5.32
C ILE A 86 -15.81 -5.74 4.69
N HIS A 87 -14.75 -6.52 4.90
CA HIS A 87 -14.65 -7.89 4.37
C HIS A 87 -13.68 -8.74 5.17
N THR A 88 -14.03 -10.00 5.33
CA THR A 88 -13.15 -11.06 5.83
C THR A 88 -13.34 -12.29 4.94
N GLY A 89 -12.31 -12.65 4.19
CA GLY A 89 -12.34 -13.78 3.25
C GLY A 89 -12.20 -15.14 3.92
N ASP A 90 -12.42 -16.17 3.11
CA ASP A 90 -12.22 -17.55 3.52
C ASP A 90 -10.74 -17.93 3.62
N TRP A 91 -10.45 -18.96 4.42
CA TRP A 91 -9.10 -19.51 4.54
C TRP A 91 -8.69 -20.25 3.26
N LEU A 92 -7.53 -19.85 2.68
CA LEU A 92 -6.93 -20.44 1.48
C LEU A 92 -5.63 -21.15 1.87
N LEU A 93 -5.44 -22.38 1.44
CA LEU A 93 -4.18 -23.11 1.58
C LEU A 93 -3.13 -22.57 0.59
N VAL A 94 -1.93 -22.28 1.11
CA VAL A 94 -0.75 -21.94 0.31
C VAL A 94 0.21 -23.12 0.39
N ASP A 95 0.00 -24.10 -0.48
CA ASP A 95 0.82 -25.31 -0.57
C ASP A 95 2.09 -25.11 -1.43
N GLN A 96 2.96 -26.10 -1.43
CA GLN A 96 4.21 -26.07 -2.19
C GLN A 96 3.96 -26.02 -3.70
N GLU A 97 2.90 -26.67 -4.18
CA GLU A 97 2.57 -26.68 -5.60
C GLU A 97 2.25 -25.28 -6.11
N ARG A 98 1.39 -24.53 -5.38
CA ARG A 98 1.07 -23.12 -5.68
C ARG A 98 2.31 -22.24 -5.69
N ILE A 99 3.22 -22.44 -4.74
CA ILE A 99 4.50 -21.70 -4.67
C ILE A 99 5.35 -22.00 -5.89
N ASN A 100 5.46 -23.27 -6.28
CA ASN A 100 6.24 -23.69 -7.45
C ASN A 100 5.66 -23.14 -8.75
N GLN A 101 4.32 -23.17 -8.91
CA GLN A 101 3.64 -22.61 -10.07
C GLN A 101 3.88 -21.10 -10.19
N PHE A 102 3.82 -20.38 -9.07
CA PHE A 102 4.12 -18.95 -9.07
C PHE A 102 5.60 -18.68 -9.41
N GLY A 103 6.53 -19.43 -8.81
CA GLY A 103 7.96 -19.35 -9.15
C GLY A 103 8.22 -19.60 -10.63
N ALA A 104 7.56 -20.60 -11.21
CA ALA A 104 7.73 -20.93 -12.62
C ALA A 104 7.23 -19.82 -13.55
N VAL A 105 6.07 -19.21 -13.26
CA VAL A 105 5.48 -18.15 -14.11
C VAL A 105 6.20 -16.82 -13.98
N THR A 106 6.84 -16.55 -12.82
CA THR A 106 7.59 -15.32 -12.56
C THR A 106 9.09 -15.48 -12.73
N GLU A 107 9.56 -16.71 -13.02
CA GLU A 107 10.98 -17.08 -13.10
C GLU A 107 11.77 -16.90 -11.79
N ASP A 108 11.09 -16.62 -10.66
CA ASP A 108 11.70 -16.56 -9.34
C ASP A 108 11.77 -17.96 -8.70
N MET A 109 12.78 -18.72 -9.15
CA MET A 109 13.01 -20.10 -8.73
C MET A 109 14.00 -20.20 -7.56
N GLN A 110 14.10 -19.18 -6.70
CA GLN A 110 14.99 -19.25 -5.54
C GLN A 110 14.67 -20.48 -4.66
N TRP A 111 15.72 -21.15 -4.22
CA TRP A 111 15.62 -22.39 -3.45
C TRP A 111 14.80 -22.26 -2.16
N ILE A 112 14.77 -21.08 -1.55
CA ILE A 112 14.01 -20.79 -0.35
C ILE A 112 12.49 -20.94 -0.57
N HIS A 113 12.05 -20.87 -1.81
CA HIS A 113 10.66 -21.06 -2.24
C HIS A 113 10.41 -22.44 -2.82
N THR A 114 11.36 -22.98 -3.62
CA THR A 114 11.10 -24.09 -4.53
C THR A 114 11.81 -25.40 -4.16
N ASN A 115 12.69 -25.39 -3.15
CA ASN A 115 13.43 -26.60 -2.74
C ASN A 115 13.19 -26.93 -1.26
N PRO A 116 12.17 -27.77 -0.94
CA PRO A 116 11.85 -28.14 0.45
C PRO A 116 12.99 -28.81 1.21
N ASP A 117 13.75 -29.71 0.53
CA ASP A 117 14.85 -30.46 1.17
C ASP A 117 15.97 -29.51 1.61
N ARG A 118 16.37 -28.61 0.72
CA ARG A 118 17.37 -27.60 1.04
C ARG A 118 16.84 -26.62 2.09
N ALA A 119 15.58 -26.20 2.00
CA ALA A 119 14.97 -25.29 2.96
C ALA A 119 14.86 -25.87 4.36
N ALA A 120 14.63 -27.18 4.49
CA ALA A 120 14.62 -27.86 5.79
C ALA A 120 16.01 -27.82 6.48
N LEU A 121 17.08 -27.87 5.72
CA LEU A 121 18.44 -27.86 6.23
C LEU A 121 18.98 -26.45 6.46
N GLU A 122 18.88 -25.57 5.45
CA GLU A 122 19.58 -24.29 5.39
C GLU A 122 18.71 -23.08 5.75
N SER A 123 17.36 -23.15 5.53
CA SER A 123 16.49 -22.01 5.78
C SER A 123 16.33 -21.74 7.27
N PRO A 124 16.35 -20.47 7.71
CA PRO A 124 16.02 -20.11 9.09
C PRO A 124 14.57 -20.45 9.44
N PHE A 125 13.71 -20.64 8.46
CA PHE A 125 12.29 -21.01 8.64
C PHE A 125 12.07 -22.52 8.76
N LYS A 126 13.10 -23.35 8.47
CA LYS A 126 13.07 -24.83 8.47
C LYS A 126 12.05 -25.43 7.53
N THR A 127 11.64 -24.70 6.53
CA THR A 127 10.75 -25.09 5.45
C THR A 127 10.83 -24.05 4.35
N THR A 128 10.22 -24.32 3.20
CA THR A 128 10.01 -23.31 2.15
C THR A 128 8.97 -22.26 2.61
N ILE A 129 9.09 -21.08 2.06
CA ILE A 129 8.16 -19.97 2.26
C ILE A 129 7.59 -19.51 0.92
N ALA A 130 6.39 -18.99 0.92
CA ALA A 130 5.80 -18.35 -0.26
C ALA A 130 6.56 -17.07 -0.63
N HIS A 131 6.62 -16.77 -1.91
CA HIS A 131 7.04 -15.45 -2.39
C HIS A 131 6.14 -14.37 -1.77
N GLY A 132 6.71 -13.27 -1.34
CA GLY A 132 5.91 -12.13 -0.90
C GLY A 132 4.93 -11.67 -1.99
N PHE A 133 5.40 -11.65 -3.24
CA PHE A 133 4.57 -11.31 -4.40
C PHE A 133 3.46 -12.33 -4.68
N LEU A 134 3.63 -13.61 -4.36
CA LEU A 134 2.53 -14.58 -4.42
C LEU A 134 1.44 -14.19 -3.41
N THR A 135 1.83 -13.89 -2.15
CA THR A 135 0.88 -13.47 -1.11
C THR A 135 0.10 -12.22 -1.55
N LEU A 136 0.77 -11.27 -2.20
CA LEU A 136 0.16 -10.08 -2.78
C LEU A 136 -0.76 -10.41 -3.97
N ALA A 137 -0.30 -11.27 -4.89
CA ALA A 137 -1.07 -11.67 -6.07
C ALA A 137 -2.34 -12.48 -5.73
N LEU A 138 -2.40 -13.06 -4.55
CA LEU A 138 -3.61 -13.77 -4.06
C LEU A 138 -4.72 -12.83 -3.58
N LEU A 139 -4.49 -11.53 -3.45
CA LEU A 139 -5.49 -10.58 -2.94
C LEU A 139 -6.84 -10.65 -3.67
N PRO A 140 -6.92 -10.72 -5.02
CA PRO A 140 -8.21 -10.81 -5.70
C PRO A 140 -9.03 -12.03 -5.25
N LYS A 141 -8.36 -13.18 -5.03
CA LYS A 141 -9.01 -14.40 -4.52
C LYS A 141 -9.38 -14.27 -3.04
N LEU A 142 -8.48 -13.71 -2.22
CA LEU A 142 -8.67 -13.59 -0.78
C LEU A 142 -9.71 -12.51 -0.39
N THR A 143 -9.99 -11.57 -1.30
CA THR A 143 -11.01 -10.52 -1.11
C THR A 143 -12.29 -10.78 -1.89
N ASP A 144 -12.46 -11.98 -2.42
CA ASP A 144 -13.60 -12.41 -3.25
C ASP A 144 -13.88 -11.52 -4.47
N SER A 145 -12.88 -10.71 -4.90
CA SER A 145 -13.01 -9.78 -6.04
C SER A 145 -13.17 -10.49 -7.39
N VAL A 146 -12.89 -11.80 -7.45
CA VAL A 146 -13.04 -12.64 -8.66
C VAL A 146 -14.28 -13.53 -8.60
N ASP A 147 -15.07 -13.44 -7.53
CA ASP A 147 -16.28 -14.23 -7.30
C ASP A 147 -17.49 -13.31 -7.53
N GLU A 148 -18.21 -13.53 -8.63
CA GLU A 148 -19.36 -12.70 -9.01
C GLU A 148 -20.52 -12.79 -8.00
N GLU A 149 -20.62 -13.89 -7.25
CA GLU A 149 -21.67 -14.09 -6.24
C GLU A 149 -21.33 -13.45 -4.89
N LYS A 150 -20.04 -13.22 -4.63
CA LYS A 150 -19.53 -12.71 -3.34
C LYS A 150 -18.91 -11.32 -3.42
N THR A 151 -18.95 -10.67 -4.59
CA THR A 151 -18.31 -9.37 -4.77
C THR A 151 -18.81 -8.32 -3.78
N LEU A 152 -17.88 -7.55 -3.22
CA LEU A 152 -18.18 -6.46 -2.28
C LEU A 152 -18.99 -5.31 -2.91
N PHE A 153 -18.88 -5.14 -4.23
CA PHE A 153 -19.44 -3.99 -4.94
C PHE A 153 -20.30 -4.45 -6.11
N PRO A 154 -21.45 -5.12 -5.85
CA PRO A 154 -22.25 -5.76 -6.89
C PRO A 154 -22.88 -4.76 -7.88
N THR A 155 -23.02 -3.49 -7.51
CA THR A 155 -23.55 -2.44 -8.39
C THR A 155 -22.50 -1.86 -9.34
N ALA A 156 -21.22 -2.09 -9.07
CA ALA A 156 -20.15 -1.67 -9.97
C ALA A 156 -20.02 -2.61 -11.17
N LYS A 157 -20.01 -2.07 -12.36
CA LYS A 157 -19.78 -2.83 -13.60
C LYS A 157 -18.36 -3.34 -13.73
N MET A 158 -17.42 -2.63 -13.14
CA MET A 158 -16.00 -2.97 -13.20
C MET A 158 -15.27 -2.42 -11.99
N VAL A 159 -14.38 -3.23 -11.43
CA VAL A 159 -13.45 -2.86 -10.36
C VAL A 159 -12.03 -2.97 -10.90
N VAL A 160 -11.29 -1.88 -10.93
CA VAL A 160 -9.92 -1.82 -11.46
C VAL A 160 -8.95 -1.53 -10.32
N ASN A 161 -7.96 -2.39 -10.14
CA ASN A 161 -6.83 -2.09 -9.26
C ASN A 161 -5.90 -1.10 -9.97
N ILE A 162 -5.80 0.11 -9.44
CA ILE A 162 -4.99 1.18 -10.02
C ILE A 162 -3.68 1.41 -9.30
N GLY A 163 -3.52 0.83 -8.10
CA GLY A 163 -2.27 0.99 -7.38
C GLY A 163 -2.28 0.43 -5.97
N LEU A 164 -1.09 0.49 -5.39
CA LEU A 164 -0.80 0.10 -4.02
C LEU A 164 0.00 1.21 -3.36
N ASN A 165 -0.57 1.90 -2.35
CA ASN A 165 0.11 3.00 -1.66
C ASN A 165 1.17 2.50 -0.67
N SER A 166 1.00 1.30 -0.15
CA SER A 166 1.94 0.68 0.79
C SER A 166 1.86 -0.83 0.70
N VAL A 167 3.00 -1.51 0.76
CA VAL A 167 3.09 -2.98 0.85
C VAL A 167 4.17 -3.34 1.85
N ARG A 168 3.86 -4.27 2.77
CA ARG A 168 4.80 -4.85 3.73
C ARG A 168 4.53 -6.35 3.88
N PHE A 169 5.59 -7.12 4.12
CA PHE A 169 5.56 -8.55 4.41
C PHE A 169 6.12 -8.81 5.80
N PRO A 170 5.34 -8.60 6.88
CA PRO A 170 5.84 -8.64 8.24
C PRO A 170 6.25 -10.03 8.74
N TYR A 171 5.67 -11.10 8.14
CA TYR A 171 5.95 -12.47 8.51
C TYR A 171 5.88 -13.40 7.29
N PRO A 172 6.81 -14.39 7.18
CA PRO A 172 6.80 -15.31 6.04
C PRO A 172 5.60 -16.26 6.10
N VAL A 173 4.92 -16.42 4.97
CA VAL A 173 3.92 -17.47 4.78
C VAL A 173 4.66 -18.77 4.43
N LYS A 174 4.64 -19.74 5.31
CA LYS A 174 5.28 -21.04 5.08
C LYS A 174 4.43 -21.90 4.16
N ALA A 175 5.08 -22.78 3.38
CA ALA A 175 4.35 -23.81 2.64
C ALA A 175 3.47 -24.64 3.58
N GLY A 176 2.21 -24.85 3.21
CA GLY A 176 1.19 -25.50 4.04
C GLY A 176 0.42 -24.57 4.98
N ASN A 177 0.77 -23.28 5.09
CA ASN A 177 -0.05 -22.34 5.84
C ASN A 177 -1.37 -22.04 5.12
N ARG A 178 -2.41 -21.74 5.90
CA ARG A 178 -3.65 -21.16 5.40
C ARG A 178 -3.65 -19.67 5.67
N VAL A 179 -4.12 -18.90 4.70
CA VAL A 179 -4.19 -17.43 4.76
C VAL A 179 -5.60 -16.94 4.43
N ARG A 180 -5.96 -15.77 4.94
CA ARG A 180 -7.18 -15.04 4.55
C ARG A 180 -6.94 -13.55 4.55
N ALA A 181 -7.73 -12.78 3.80
CA ALA A 181 -7.71 -11.33 3.84
C ALA A 181 -8.74 -10.79 4.84
N VAL A 182 -8.34 -9.74 5.55
CA VAL A 182 -9.25 -8.85 6.30
C VAL A 182 -9.07 -7.47 5.72
N SER A 183 -10.15 -6.90 5.19
CA SER A 183 -10.14 -5.59 4.50
C SER A 183 -10.84 -4.53 5.34
N THR A 184 -10.13 -3.47 5.69
CA THR A 184 -10.65 -2.28 6.36
C THR A 184 -10.78 -1.16 5.34
N LEU A 185 -11.93 -0.51 5.25
CA LEU A 185 -12.13 0.64 4.39
C LEU A 185 -11.40 1.85 4.96
N SER A 186 -10.44 2.39 4.23
CA SER A 186 -9.65 3.55 4.67
C SER A 186 -10.20 4.85 4.12
N LYS A 187 -10.70 4.84 2.86
CA LYS A 187 -11.18 6.04 2.20
C LYS A 187 -12.07 5.69 1.03
N VAL A 188 -13.07 6.54 0.77
CA VAL A 188 -13.83 6.54 -0.47
C VAL A 188 -13.89 7.97 -1.03
N THR A 189 -13.65 8.13 -2.31
CA THR A 189 -13.55 9.43 -2.99
C THR A 189 -14.33 9.38 -4.30
N PRO A 190 -15.26 10.33 -4.53
CA PRO A 190 -15.88 10.51 -5.84
C PRO A 190 -14.85 10.83 -6.90
N ILE A 191 -14.95 10.17 -8.06
CA ILE A 191 -14.15 10.47 -9.25
C ILE A 191 -15.08 10.61 -10.46
N LYS A 192 -14.59 11.26 -11.52
CA LYS A 192 -15.40 11.59 -12.70
C LYS A 192 -16.13 10.39 -13.35
N LYS A 193 -15.66 9.16 -13.14
CA LYS A 193 -16.25 7.94 -13.71
C LYS A 193 -16.78 6.95 -12.67
N GLY A 194 -16.87 7.35 -11.39
CA GLY A 194 -17.33 6.48 -10.33
C GLY A 194 -16.70 6.78 -8.97
N LEU A 195 -16.20 5.78 -8.28
CA LEU A 195 -15.60 5.91 -6.96
C LEU A 195 -14.17 5.37 -6.95
N GLU A 196 -13.29 6.03 -6.21
CA GLU A 196 -11.99 5.50 -5.84
C GLU A 196 -12.03 5.07 -4.37
N ILE A 197 -11.56 3.85 -4.10
CA ILE A 197 -11.61 3.23 -2.78
C ILE A 197 -10.21 2.85 -2.36
N GLU A 198 -9.81 3.28 -1.16
CA GLU A 198 -8.60 2.82 -0.49
C GLU A 198 -8.99 1.84 0.62
N ARG A 199 -8.35 0.67 0.66
CA ARG A 199 -8.53 -0.34 1.69
C ARG A 199 -7.18 -0.78 2.25
N GLU A 200 -7.07 -0.81 3.58
CA GLU A 200 -5.99 -1.56 4.22
C GLU A 200 -6.40 -3.04 4.27
N ILE A 201 -5.61 -3.89 3.63
CA ILE A 201 -5.84 -5.34 3.59
C ILE A 201 -4.72 -6.03 4.37
N LYS A 202 -5.09 -6.79 5.40
CA LYS A 202 -4.20 -7.67 6.14
C LYS A 202 -4.40 -9.10 5.67
N VAL A 203 -3.34 -9.75 5.21
CA VAL A 203 -3.35 -11.19 4.94
C VAL A 203 -2.92 -11.90 6.20
N GLU A 204 -3.90 -12.43 6.93
CA GLU A 204 -3.69 -13.20 8.14
C GLU A 204 -3.19 -14.61 7.81
N ILE A 205 -2.39 -15.19 8.71
CA ILE A 205 -1.94 -16.58 8.66
C ILE A 205 -2.59 -17.33 9.82
N GLU A 206 -3.23 -18.47 9.54
CA GLU A 206 -3.94 -19.27 10.54
C GLU A 206 -2.99 -19.65 11.69
N GLY A 207 -3.42 -19.36 12.93
CA GLY A 207 -2.63 -19.64 14.14
C GLY A 207 -1.41 -18.73 14.36
N VAL A 208 -1.18 -17.70 13.52
CA VAL A 208 -0.03 -16.80 13.63
C VAL A 208 -0.51 -15.37 13.88
N ARG A 209 0.03 -14.70 14.91
CA ARG A 209 -0.38 -13.33 15.26
C ARG A 209 0.04 -12.28 14.23
N ARG A 210 1.16 -12.49 13.53
CA ARG A 210 1.69 -11.54 12.56
C ARG A 210 1.11 -11.83 11.18
N PRO A 211 0.62 -10.82 10.46
CA PRO A 211 0.14 -11.00 9.08
C PRO A 211 1.29 -11.34 8.12
N GLY A 212 0.99 -12.09 7.08
CA GLY A 212 1.93 -12.38 5.98
C GLY A 212 2.10 -11.20 5.03
N CYS A 213 1.06 -10.38 4.88
CA CYS A 213 1.10 -9.16 4.08
C CYS A 213 0.20 -8.10 4.71
N VAL A 214 0.62 -6.84 4.62
CA VAL A 214 -0.22 -5.66 4.89
C VAL A 214 -0.08 -4.73 3.70
N VAL A 215 -1.19 -4.36 3.09
CA VAL A 215 -1.20 -3.54 1.89
C VAL A 215 -2.32 -2.51 1.93
N VAL A 216 -2.06 -1.32 1.43
CA VAL A 216 -3.10 -0.32 1.13
C VAL A 216 -3.36 -0.35 -0.37
N SER A 217 -4.48 -0.97 -0.76
CA SER A 217 -4.90 -1.07 -2.16
C SER A 217 -5.76 0.12 -2.56
N VAL A 218 -5.59 0.57 -3.82
CA VAL A 218 -6.39 1.62 -4.43
C VAL A 218 -7.13 1.04 -5.63
N ASN A 219 -8.45 1.05 -5.57
CA ASN A 219 -9.32 0.51 -6.59
C ASN A 219 -10.26 1.58 -7.12
N GLN A 220 -10.54 1.56 -8.42
CA GLN A 220 -11.61 2.37 -9.02
C GLN A 220 -12.81 1.50 -9.37
N LEU A 221 -13.98 1.95 -8.92
CA LEU A 221 -15.28 1.36 -9.24
C LEU A 221 -15.92 2.17 -10.36
N HIS A 222 -16.28 1.51 -11.43
CA HIS A 222 -16.99 2.11 -12.58
C HIS A 222 -18.44 1.63 -12.63
N PHE A 223 -19.38 2.56 -12.93
CA PHE A 223 -20.83 2.32 -12.94
C PHE A 223 -21.46 2.57 -14.31
#